data_9d730abe61c35c555ca576c117c37252
#
_entry.id   9d730abe61c35c555ca576c117c37252
#
_cell.length_a   1.000
_cell.length_b   1.000
_cell.length_c   1.000
_cell.angle_alpha   90.00
_cell.angle_beta   90.00
_cell.angle_gamma   90.00
#
_symmetry.space_group_name_H-M   'P 1'
#
loop_
_entity.id
_entity.type
_entity.pdbx_description
1 polymer ?
#
loop_
_entity_poly.entity_id
_entity_poly.type
_entity_poly.pdbx_seq_one_letter_code
_entity_poly.pdbx_strand_id
1 'polypeptide(L)'
;TTINIMCGQLTKDSGRVFIDKYDLEEDMDYIKRELGVVFQSSVLDSALSVYDNLESRAALYGITGMAFKNRLEELAKKLDFKDLLKRTVGKLSGGQRRRIDIARALFHKPKILILDEPTTGLDPQTRQLIWTVISGFRKSEDMTVFLTTHYMEEAAEADYVVIIDDGKISAEGTPLELKNIYTGDYITIYGVEEKDIKALNIEYERIRNGYRLSVPNTKAATELIIRNPQLFDDYEITKGKMDDVFLAVTGKTLVGGAEK
;
A
#
# COMPACT_ATOMS: atom_id res chain seq x y z
N THR A 1 1.62 -10.37 12.86
CA THR A 1 2.55 -11.45 13.29
C THR A 1 3.82 -11.47 12.44
N THR A 2 3.74 -11.65 11.12
CA THR A 2 4.91 -11.77 10.23
C THR A 2 5.89 -10.60 10.36
N ILE A 3 5.39 -9.35 10.31
CA ILE A 3 6.22 -8.15 10.52
C ILE A 3 6.95 -8.19 11.87
N ASN A 4 6.25 -8.56 12.94
CA ASN A 4 6.88 -8.61 14.27
C ASN A 4 7.99 -9.66 14.36
N ILE A 5 7.85 -10.79 13.64
CA ILE A 5 8.92 -11.79 13.50
C ILE A 5 10.10 -11.19 12.71
N MET A 6 9.84 -10.57 11.56
CA MET A 6 10.88 -9.93 10.73
C MET A 6 11.65 -8.83 11.49
N CYS A 7 10.97 -8.12 12.40
CA CYS A 7 11.58 -7.10 13.25
C CYS A 7 12.25 -7.66 14.52
N GLY A 8 12.21 -8.97 14.76
CA GLY A 8 12.74 -9.62 15.94
C GLY A 8 11.98 -9.32 17.24
N GLN A 9 10.69 -8.93 17.13
CA GLN A 9 9.82 -8.69 18.29
C GLN A 9 9.06 -9.95 18.74
N LEU A 10 8.91 -10.91 17.84
CA LEU A 10 8.32 -12.21 18.11
C LEU A 10 9.23 -13.31 17.61
N THR A 11 9.29 -14.41 18.36
CA THR A 11 9.99 -15.63 17.95
C THR A 11 9.06 -16.43 17.03
N LYS A 12 9.62 -16.99 15.97
CA LYS A 12 8.89 -17.93 15.10
C LYS A 12 8.77 -19.31 15.77
N ASP A 13 7.70 -20.03 15.48
CA ASP A 13 7.50 -21.38 15.99
C ASP A 13 8.36 -22.42 15.23
N SER A 14 8.55 -22.20 13.93
CA SER A 14 9.32 -23.11 13.07
C SER A 14 9.74 -22.42 11.76
N GLY A 15 10.53 -23.11 10.96
CA GLY A 15 11.00 -22.62 9.66
C GLY A 15 12.19 -21.67 9.78
N ARG A 16 12.64 -21.09 8.68
CA ARG A 16 13.74 -20.10 8.60
C ARG A 16 13.22 -18.83 7.92
N VAL A 17 13.73 -17.69 8.34
CA VAL A 17 13.40 -16.38 7.76
C VAL A 17 14.69 -15.73 7.29
N PHE A 18 14.71 -15.35 6.02
CA PHE A 18 15.81 -14.61 5.42
C PHE A 18 15.35 -13.23 5.01
N ILE A 19 16.14 -12.22 5.31
CA ILE A 19 15.95 -10.85 4.85
C ILE A 19 17.14 -10.51 3.98
N ASP A 20 16.91 -10.29 2.68
CA ASP A 20 17.96 -10.35 1.68
C ASP A 20 18.63 -11.75 1.74
N LYS A 21 19.89 -11.85 1.97
CA LYS A 21 20.63 -13.13 2.12
C LYS A 21 20.95 -13.50 3.58
N TYR A 22 20.52 -12.70 4.52
CA TYR A 22 20.86 -12.81 5.94
C TYR A 22 19.80 -13.60 6.70
N ASP A 23 20.25 -14.55 7.53
CA ASP A 23 19.37 -15.32 8.40
C ASP A 23 18.95 -14.47 9.61
N LEU A 24 17.65 -14.45 9.89
CA LEU A 24 17.08 -13.64 10.96
C LEU A 24 17.66 -14.00 12.35
N GLU A 25 18.02 -15.28 12.58
CA GLU A 25 18.53 -15.73 13.88
C GLU A 25 20.03 -15.46 14.04
N GLU A 26 20.79 -15.55 12.95
CA GLU A 26 22.25 -15.42 12.99
C GLU A 26 22.70 -13.96 12.78
N ASP A 27 21.99 -13.19 11.95
CA ASP A 27 22.41 -11.88 11.46
C ASP A 27 21.52 -10.72 11.92
N MET A 28 20.73 -10.88 13.00
CA MET A 28 19.74 -9.90 13.46
C MET A 28 20.29 -8.49 13.63
N ASP A 29 21.52 -8.35 14.15
CA ASP A 29 22.12 -7.03 14.36
C ASP A 29 22.48 -6.32 13.05
N TYR A 30 22.85 -7.07 12.03
CA TYR A 30 23.04 -6.54 10.68
C TYR A 30 21.69 -6.15 10.07
N ILE A 31 20.73 -7.06 10.12
CA ILE A 31 19.38 -6.85 9.58
C ILE A 31 18.74 -5.59 10.16
N LYS A 32 18.80 -5.38 11.48
CA LYS A 32 18.24 -4.19 12.15
C LYS A 32 18.81 -2.86 11.63
N ARG A 33 20.05 -2.85 11.16
CA ARG A 33 20.67 -1.64 10.58
C ARG A 33 20.16 -1.33 9.17
N GLU A 34 19.74 -2.35 8.45
CA GLU A 34 19.23 -2.24 7.09
C GLU A 34 17.70 -2.01 7.05
N LEU A 35 17.02 -2.15 8.21
CA LEU A 35 15.56 -2.03 8.29
C LEU A 35 15.14 -0.66 8.81
N GLY A 36 14.27 0.01 8.06
CA GLY A 36 13.39 1.07 8.55
C GLY A 36 12.00 0.49 8.82
N VAL A 37 11.43 0.77 10.01
CA VAL A 37 10.12 0.20 10.35
C VAL A 37 9.17 1.29 10.84
N VAL A 38 7.98 1.31 10.28
CA VAL A 38 6.85 2.14 10.72
C VAL A 38 5.73 1.20 11.15
N PHE A 39 5.53 1.09 12.45
CA PHE A 39 4.45 0.28 13.01
C PHE A 39 3.09 0.96 12.87
N GLN A 40 2.02 0.20 13.04
CA GLN A 40 0.66 0.73 13.06
C GLN A 40 0.50 1.80 14.14
N SER A 41 1.00 1.55 15.35
CA SER A 41 1.07 2.54 16.43
C SER A 41 2.40 3.29 16.40
N SER A 42 2.36 4.60 16.66
CA SER A 42 3.56 5.42 16.74
C SER A 42 4.45 4.99 17.91
N VAL A 43 5.75 4.93 17.66
CA VAL A 43 6.77 4.61 18.66
C VAL A 43 7.58 5.85 19.08
N LEU A 44 7.11 7.03 18.72
CA LEU A 44 7.71 8.29 19.14
C LEU A 44 7.37 8.58 20.61
N ASP A 45 8.31 9.12 21.35
CA ASP A 45 8.07 9.61 22.72
C ASP A 45 7.19 10.87 22.66
N SER A 46 5.99 10.76 23.22
CA SER A 46 5.00 11.83 23.22
C SER A 46 5.40 13.04 24.07
N ALA A 47 6.32 12.88 25.01
CA ALA A 47 6.80 13.96 25.90
C ALA A 47 7.91 14.79 25.25
N LEU A 48 8.64 14.23 24.30
CA LEU A 48 9.74 14.89 23.62
C LEU A 48 9.28 15.71 22.42
N SER A 49 10.12 16.65 21.98
CA SER A 49 9.90 17.35 20.71
C SER A 49 10.15 16.42 19.52
N VAL A 50 9.67 16.83 18.34
CA VAL A 50 9.98 16.12 17.07
C VAL A 50 11.49 16.07 16.86
N TYR A 51 12.19 17.18 17.11
CA TYR A 51 13.65 17.25 16.97
C TYR A 51 14.35 16.23 17.86
N ASP A 52 14.04 16.19 19.16
CA ASP A 52 14.68 15.32 20.15
C ASP A 52 14.42 13.83 19.83
N ASN A 53 13.20 13.48 19.39
CA ASN A 53 12.88 12.13 18.93
C ASN A 53 13.76 11.68 17.75
N LEU A 54 13.90 12.54 16.74
CA LEU A 54 14.69 12.23 15.55
C LEU A 54 16.19 12.23 15.86
N GLU A 55 16.68 13.16 16.69
CA GLU A 55 18.10 13.21 17.09
C GLU A 55 18.51 11.97 17.88
N SER A 56 17.71 11.59 18.88
CA SER A 56 17.96 10.39 19.69
C SER A 56 17.99 9.12 18.81
N ARG A 57 17.06 9.03 17.86
CA ARG A 57 17.02 7.89 16.93
C ARG A 57 18.21 7.86 15.99
N ALA A 58 18.57 8.99 15.40
CA ALA A 58 19.72 9.11 14.51
C ALA A 58 21.04 8.75 15.21
N ALA A 59 21.18 9.14 16.46
CA ALA A 59 22.37 8.85 17.27
C ALA A 59 22.60 7.34 17.43
N LEU A 60 21.56 6.51 17.49
CA LEU A 60 21.68 5.03 17.54
C LEU A 60 22.34 4.45 16.29
N TYR A 61 22.33 5.16 15.18
CA TYR A 61 23.00 4.81 13.92
C TYR A 61 24.31 5.59 13.71
N GLY A 62 24.80 6.31 14.73
CA GLY A 62 26.00 7.13 14.63
C GLY A 62 25.82 8.42 13.79
N ILE A 63 24.59 8.77 13.45
CA ILE A 63 24.30 9.98 12.65
C ILE A 63 24.13 11.16 13.58
N THR A 64 25.16 12.00 13.70
CA THR A 64 25.23 13.14 14.62
C THR A 64 25.73 14.40 13.93
N GLY A 65 25.71 15.54 14.63
CA GLY A 65 26.33 16.78 14.17
C GLY A 65 25.76 17.29 12.82
N MET A 66 26.65 17.57 11.87
CA MET A 66 26.24 18.13 10.58
C MET A 66 25.49 17.09 9.71
N ALA A 67 25.89 15.79 9.79
CA ALA A 67 25.21 14.73 9.07
C ALA A 67 23.73 14.60 9.49
N PHE A 68 23.46 14.69 10.79
CA PHE A 68 22.10 14.74 11.33
C PHE A 68 21.32 15.95 10.79
N LYS A 69 21.91 17.16 10.87
CA LYS A 69 21.25 18.39 10.43
C LYS A 69 20.87 18.36 8.95
N ASN A 70 21.79 17.89 8.09
CA ASN A 70 21.53 17.80 6.66
C ASN A 70 20.42 16.79 6.35
N ARG A 71 20.44 15.61 6.99
CA ARG A 71 19.40 14.61 6.79
C ARG A 71 18.05 15.06 7.34
N LEU A 72 18.05 15.73 8.49
CA LEU A 72 16.84 16.33 9.08
C LEU A 72 16.21 17.34 8.14
N GLU A 73 17.01 18.24 7.56
CA GLU A 73 16.50 19.26 6.64
C GLU A 73 15.90 18.64 5.37
N GLU A 74 16.57 17.60 4.81
CA GLU A 74 16.05 16.86 3.66
C GLU A 74 14.68 16.23 3.96
N LEU A 75 14.58 15.48 5.07
CA LEU A 75 13.36 14.79 5.47
C LEU A 75 12.26 15.77 5.84
N ALA A 76 12.59 16.83 6.59
CA ALA A 76 11.65 17.83 7.00
C ALA A 76 11.04 18.61 5.83
N LYS A 77 11.82 18.83 4.78
CA LYS A 77 11.35 19.44 3.53
C LYS A 77 10.46 18.49 2.74
N LYS A 78 10.89 17.24 2.54
CA LYS A 78 10.14 16.27 1.73
C LYS A 78 8.82 15.85 2.38
N LEU A 79 8.82 15.65 3.71
CA LEU A 79 7.63 15.24 4.48
C LEU A 79 6.86 16.40 5.09
N ASP A 80 7.24 17.64 4.75
CA ASP A 80 6.54 18.88 5.16
C ASP A 80 6.28 18.95 6.68
N PHE A 81 7.35 18.90 7.50
CA PHE A 81 7.25 19.03 8.95
C PHE A 81 8.27 19.99 9.58
N LYS A 82 8.88 20.87 8.79
CA LYS A 82 9.92 21.80 9.28
C LYS A 82 9.42 22.69 10.43
N ASP A 83 8.18 23.15 10.35
CA ASP A 83 7.52 23.98 11.36
C ASP A 83 7.13 23.21 12.63
N LEU A 84 7.16 21.88 12.59
CA LEU A 84 6.80 21.00 13.69
C LEU A 84 8.00 20.62 14.58
N LEU A 85 9.23 20.88 14.16
CA LEU A 85 10.46 20.39 14.83
C LEU A 85 10.51 20.68 16.33
N LYS A 86 10.03 21.85 16.75
CA LYS A 86 10.01 22.27 18.17
C LYS A 86 8.74 21.86 18.92
N ARG A 87 7.75 21.26 18.21
CA ARG A 87 6.51 20.81 18.85
C ARG A 87 6.72 19.49 19.55
N THR A 88 6.08 19.35 20.71
CA THR A 88 5.99 18.07 21.42
C THR A 88 5.13 17.10 20.62
N VAL A 89 5.59 15.88 20.45
CA VAL A 89 4.92 14.84 19.64
C VAL A 89 3.48 14.57 20.11
N GLY A 90 3.23 14.62 21.43
CA GLY A 90 1.88 14.45 21.98
C GLY A 90 0.86 15.50 21.53
N LYS A 91 1.30 16.64 21.00
CA LYS A 91 0.44 17.73 20.49
C LYS A 91 0.25 17.70 18.96
N LEU A 92 0.75 16.68 18.29
CA LEU A 92 0.62 16.51 16.84
C LEU A 92 -0.70 15.82 16.48
N SER A 93 -1.26 16.18 15.31
CA SER A 93 -2.34 15.41 14.70
C SER A 93 -1.84 14.02 14.27
N GLY A 94 -2.76 13.08 14.00
CA GLY A 94 -2.41 11.74 13.53
C GLY A 94 -1.55 11.75 12.27
N GLY A 95 -1.93 12.56 11.27
CA GLY A 95 -1.18 12.71 10.03
C GLY A 95 0.19 13.36 10.23
N GLN A 96 0.28 14.39 11.08
CA GLN A 96 1.56 15.01 11.45
C GLN A 96 2.48 13.99 12.12
N ARG A 97 1.96 13.23 13.08
CA ARG A 97 2.73 12.18 13.78
C ARG A 97 3.20 11.10 12.83
N ARG A 98 2.33 10.65 11.91
CA ARG A 98 2.69 9.63 10.91
C ARG A 98 3.84 10.07 10.00
N ARG A 99 3.85 11.33 9.57
CA ARG A 99 4.97 11.90 8.80
C ARG A 99 6.30 11.84 9.57
N ILE A 100 6.28 12.05 10.88
CA ILE A 100 7.47 11.96 11.73
C ILE A 100 7.89 10.49 11.94
N ASP A 101 6.94 9.56 12.11
CA ASP A 101 7.26 8.12 12.20
C ASP A 101 7.99 7.64 10.93
N ILE A 102 7.53 8.09 9.76
CA ILE A 102 8.17 7.77 8.48
C ILE A 102 9.55 8.43 8.38
N ALA A 103 9.68 9.70 8.76
CA ALA A 103 10.97 10.38 8.81
C ALA A 103 11.97 9.62 9.70
N ARG A 104 11.53 9.17 10.88
CA ARG A 104 12.32 8.36 11.80
C ARG A 104 12.81 7.07 11.17
N ALA A 105 11.93 6.36 10.45
CA ALA A 105 12.26 5.11 9.78
C ALA A 105 13.24 5.28 8.60
N LEU A 106 13.17 6.41 7.91
CA LEU A 106 14.03 6.74 6.76
C LEU A 106 15.36 7.40 7.15
N PHE A 107 15.56 7.75 8.43
CA PHE A 107 16.66 8.62 8.84
C PHE A 107 18.04 8.04 8.49
N HIS A 108 18.24 6.75 8.74
CA HIS A 108 19.49 6.03 8.53
C HIS A 108 19.65 5.44 7.12
N LYS A 109 18.78 5.79 6.18
CA LYS A 109 18.77 5.29 4.79
C LYS A 109 18.70 3.77 4.71
N PRO A 110 17.61 3.16 5.21
CA PRO A 110 17.46 1.70 5.20
C PRO A 110 17.42 1.16 3.78
N LYS A 111 17.86 -0.08 3.59
CA LYS A 111 17.63 -0.82 2.32
C LYS A 111 16.21 -1.35 2.20
N ILE A 112 15.58 -1.66 3.34
CA ILE A 112 14.22 -2.18 3.38
C ILE A 112 13.41 -1.32 4.34
N LEU A 113 12.29 -0.78 3.84
CA LEU A 113 11.32 -0.04 4.62
C LEU A 113 10.08 -0.90 4.83
N ILE A 114 9.80 -1.26 6.08
CA ILE A 114 8.60 -1.99 6.47
C ILE A 114 7.55 -0.99 6.96
N LEU A 115 6.37 -1.05 6.38
CA LEU A 115 5.24 -0.16 6.69
C LEU A 115 4.03 -1.01 7.10
N ASP A 116 3.65 -0.93 8.38
CA ASP A 116 2.47 -1.63 8.88
C ASP A 116 1.27 -0.68 8.86
N GLU A 117 0.37 -0.88 7.89
CA GLU A 117 -0.81 -0.04 7.62
C GLU A 117 -0.50 1.47 7.65
N PRO A 118 0.40 1.96 6.77
CA PRO A 118 0.99 3.30 6.92
C PRO A 118 0.02 4.46 6.79
N THR A 119 -1.12 4.26 6.15
CA THR A 119 -2.06 5.33 5.79
C THR A 119 -3.42 5.22 6.47
N THR A 120 -3.60 4.24 7.35
CA THR A 120 -4.87 4.05 8.07
C THR A 120 -5.23 5.28 8.89
N GLY A 121 -6.47 5.77 8.70
CA GLY A 121 -6.99 6.95 9.40
C GLY A 121 -6.42 8.29 8.94
N LEU A 122 -5.70 8.34 7.83
CA LEU A 122 -5.18 9.58 7.26
C LEU A 122 -6.12 10.19 6.22
N ASP A 123 -6.09 11.51 6.15
CA ASP A 123 -6.76 12.24 5.08
C ASP A 123 -6.10 11.99 3.70
N PRO A 124 -6.83 12.17 2.59
CA PRO A 124 -6.32 11.87 1.24
C PRO A 124 -5.06 12.64 0.86
N GLN A 125 -4.91 13.91 1.30
CA GLN A 125 -3.74 14.73 0.97
C GLN A 125 -2.49 14.21 1.69
N THR A 126 -2.62 13.89 2.98
CA THR A 126 -1.52 13.30 3.76
C THR A 126 -1.12 11.94 3.20
N ARG A 127 -2.09 11.10 2.79
CA ARG A 127 -1.82 9.81 2.15
C ARG A 127 -1.02 9.99 0.86
N GLN A 128 -1.46 10.88 -0.02
CA GLN A 128 -0.77 11.16 -1.29
C GLN A 128 0.65 11.68 -1.07
N LEU A 129 0.85 12.60 -0.11
CA LEU A 129 2.18 13.11 0.24
C LEU A 129 3.11 11.97 0.68
N ILE A 130 2.65 11.10 1.58
CA ILE A 130 3.43 9.97 2.08
C ILE A 130 3.87 9.06 0.94
N TRP A 131 2.96 8.67 0.04
CA TRP A 131 3.28 7.80 -1.10
C TRP A 131 4.22 8.46 -2.09
N THR A 132 4.06 9.75 -2.35
CA THR A 132 4.98 10.52 -3.21
C THR A 132 6.40 10.50 -2.64
N VAL A 133 6.53 10.70 -1.33
CA VAL A 133 7.84 10.71 -0.66
C VAL A 133 8.48 9.33 -0.62
N ILE A 134 7.71 8.29 -0.26
CA ILE A 134 8.20 6.90 -0.22
C ILE A 134 8.67 6.46 -1.61
N SER A 135 7.88 6.72 -2.65
CA SER A 135 8.24 6.40 -4.03
C SER A 135 9.49 7.15 -4.50
N GLY A 136 9.66 8.40 -4.07
CA GLY A 136 10.86 9.18 -4.33
C GLY A 136 12.11 8.57 -3.68
N PHE A 137 12.04 8.18 -2.42
CA PHE A 137 13.14 7.53 -1.71
C PHE A 137 13.43 6.12 -2.24
N ARG A 138 12.40 5.34 -2.57
CA ARG A 138 12.56 4.02 -3.21
C ARG A 138 13.46 4.10 -4.44
N LYS A 139 13.23 5.10 -5.29
CA LYS A 139 14.01 5.30 -6.52
C LYS A 139 15.41 5.88 -6.27
N SER A 140 15.53 6.85 -5.33
CA SER A 140 16.80 7.56 -5.12
C SER A 140 17.79 6.83 -4.22
N GLU A 141 17.31 5.94 -3.35
CA GLU A 141 18.11 5.19 -2.36
C GLU A 141 18.11 3.68 -2.62
N ASP A 142 17.58 3.23 -3.77
CA ASP A 142 17.47 1.80 -4.17
C ASP A 142 16.86 0.94 -3.05
N MET A 143 15.75 1.44 -2.48
CA MET A 143 15.12 0.89 -1.29
C MET A 143 13.95 -0.03 -1.66
N THR A 144 13.88 -1.21 -1.04
CA THR A 144 12.70 -2.08 -1.10
C THR A 144 11.67 -1.62 -0.07
N VAL A 145 10.42 -1.52 -0.49
CA VAL A 145 9.31 -1.20 0.40
C VAL A 145 8.43 -2.43 0.59
N PHE A 146 8.30 -2.89 1.81
CA PHE A 146 7.37 -3.95 2.21
C PHE A 146 6.24 -3.31 3.03
N LEU A 147 5.00 -3.47 2.59
CA LEU A 147 3.87 -2.87 3.28
C LEU A 147 2.75 -3.88 3.54
N THR A 148 2.02 -3.68 4.64
CA THR A 148 0.70 -4.27 4.81
C THR A 148 -0.35 -3.19 4.61
N THR A 149 -1.42 -3.54 3.96
CA THR A 149 -2.56 -2.64 3.75
C THR A 149 -3.86 -3.42 3.59
N HIS A 150 -4.95 -2.80 3.97
CA HIS A 150 -6.30 -3.21 3.62
C HIS A 150 -6.93 -2.27 2.56
N TYR A 151 -6.15 -1.32 2.03
CA TYR A 151 -6.55 -0.44 0.94
C TYR A 151 -6.10 -1.04 -0.39
N MET A 152 -7.06 -1.47 -1.19
CA MET A 152 -6.78 -2.15 -2.45
C MET A 152 -6.15 -1.25 -3.50
N GLU A 153 -6.34 0.06 -3.40
CA GLU A 153 -5.66 1.05 -4.24
C GLU A 153 -4.13 1.03 -4.01
N GLU A 154 -3.70 0.83 -2.76
CA GLU A 154 -2.27 0.73 -2.43
C GLU A 154 -1.67 -0.59 -2.94
N ALA A 155 -2.41 -1.69 -2.81
CA ALA A 155 -2.01 -2.98 -3.36
C ALA A 155 -1.94 -2.94 -4.89
N ALA A 156 -2.80 -2.16 -5.56
CA ALA A 156 -2.80 -2.01 -7.02
C ALA A 156 -1.54 -1.33 -7.58
N GLU A 157 -0.85 -0.52 -6.77
CA GLU A 157 0.37 0.20 -7.12
C GLU A 157 1.67 -0.56 -6.74
N ALA A 158 1.54 -1.72 -6.10
CA ALA A 158 2.68 -2.54 -5.71
C ALA A 158 3.29 -3.28 -6.92
N ASP A 159 4.59 -3.59 -6.85
CA ASP A 159 5.23 -4.43 -7.86
C ASP A 159 4.83 -5.91 -7.69
N TYR A 160 4.55 -6.34 -6.46
CA TYR A 160 4.13 -7.71 -6.12
C TYR A 160 3.20 -7.70 -4.91
N VAL A 161 2.19 -8.55 -4.93
CA VAL A 161 1.16 -8.65 -3.88
C VAL A 161 1.07 -10.07 -3.37
N VAL A 162 0.94 -10.23 -2.06
CA VAL A 162 0.65 -11.50 -1.40
C VAL A 162 -0.64 -11.32 -0.59
N ILE A 163 -1.65 -12.12 -0.91
CA ILE A 163 -2.92 -12.16 -0.19
C ILE A 163 -2.86 -13.27 0.83
N ILE A 164 -2.98 -12.91 2.11
CA ILE A 164 -2.96 -13.85 3.23
C ILE A 164 -4.36 -13.91 3.83
N ASP A 165 -4.91 -15.12 3.94
CA ASP A 165 -6.17 -15.40 4.61
C ASP A 165 -6.00 -16.60 5.54
N ASP A 166 -6.53 -16.48 6.78
CA ASP A 166 -6.41 -17.49 7.82
C ASP A 166 -4.98 -18.04 8.03
N GLY A 167 -3.98 -17.14 7.92
CA GLY A 167 -2.56 -17.47 8.13
C GLY A 167 -1.89 -18.21 6.96
N LYS A 168 -2.57 -18.35 5.82
CA LYS A 168 -2.04 -19.00 4.61
C LYS A 168 -1.99 -18.02 3.45
N ILE A 169 -1.04 -18.23 2.54
CA ILE A 169 -1.01 -17.52 1.28
C ILE A 169 -2.14 -18.08 0.41
N SER A 170 -3.13 -17.25 0.12
CA SER A 170 -4.28 -17.61 -0.72
C SER A 170 -4.04 -17.25 -2.20
N ALA A 171 -3.30 -16.18 -2.46
CA ALA A 171 -2.84 -15.82 -3.81
C ALA A 171 -1.61 -14.91 -3.72
N GLU A 172 -0.78 -14.95 -4.76
CA GLU A 172 0.36 -14.05 -4.91
C GLU A 172 0.68 -13.81 -6.38
N GLY A 173 1.29 -12.65 -6.68
CA GLY A 173 1.67 -12.25 -8.04
C GLY A 173 1.69 -10.73 -8.21
N THR A 174 1.97 -10.28 -9.42
CA THR A 174 1.79 -8.86 -9.76
C THR A 174 0.30 -8.50 -9.74
N PRO A 175 -0.07 -7.24 -9.47
CA PRO A 175 -1.47 -6.80 -9.51
C PRO A 175 -2.16 -7.14 -10.84
N LEU A 176 -1.44 -7.05 -11.95
CA LEU A 176 -1.97 -7.36 -13.27
C LEU A 176 -2.26 -8.87 -13.43
N GLU A 177 -1.34 -9.73 -13.00
CA GLU A 177 -1.53 -11.19 -13.02
C GLU A 177 -2.73 -11.60 -12.17
N LEU A 178 -2.81 -11.08 -10.93
CA LEU A 178 -3.91 -11.37 -10.03
C LEU A 178 -5.27 -10.94 -10.61
N LYS A 179 -5.36 -9.74 -11.19
CA LYS A 179 -6.57 -9.28 -11.88
C LYS A 179 -6.94 -10.18 -13.06
N ASN A 180 -5.97 -10.60 -13.87
CA ASN A 180 -6.23 -11.47 -15.01
C ASN A 180 -6.67 -12.89 -14.61
N ILE A 181 -6.23 -13.39 -13.44
CA ILE A 181 -6.56 -14.74 -12.97
C ILE A 181 -7.91 -14.78 -12.25
N TYR A 182 -8.16 -13.79 -11.37
CA TYR A 182 -9.27 -13.85 -10.42
C TYR A 182 -10.45 -12.94 -10.78
N THR A 183 -10.28 -12.02 -11.75
CA THR A 183 -11.36 -11.13 -12.20
C THR A 183 -11.48 -11.21 -13.72
N GLY A 184 -12.62 -10.74 -14.23
CA GLY A 184 -12.75 -10.43 -15.65
C GLY A 184 -12.46 -8.95 -15.92
N ASP A 185 -12.71 -8.56 -17.17
CA ASP A 185 -12.84 -7.16 -17.55
C ASP A 185 -14.33 -6.79 -17.54
N TYR A 186 -14.62 -5.52 -17.43
CA TYR A 186 -15.99 -5.02 -17.43
C TYR A 186 -16.20 -4.05 -18.59
N ILE A 187 -17.37 -4.14 -19.23
CA ILE A 187 -17.83 -3.11 -20.17
C ILE A 187 -19.00 -2.40 -19.50
N THR A 188 -18.85 -1.13 -19.22
CA THR A 188 -19.97 -0.29 -18.79
C THR A 188 -20.56 0.38 -20.01
N ILE A 189 -21.87 0.22 -20.23
CA ILE A 189 -22.60 0.77 -21.38
C ILE A 189 -23.66 1.73 -20.85
N TYR A 190 -23.78 2.87 -21.50
CA TYR A 190 -24.72 3.92 -21.15
C TYR A 190 -25.79 4.09 -22.25
N GLY A 191 -26.98 4.61 -21.88
CA GLY A 191 -27.99 4.99 -22.82
C GLY A 191 -28.72 3.87 -23.58
N VAL A 192 -28.56 2.60 -23.13
CA VAL A 192 -29.19 1.42 -23.74
C VAL A 192 -30.38 0.90 -22.93
N GLU A 193 -31.29 0.17 -23.57
CA GLU A 193 -32.39 -0.47 -22.87
C GLU A 193 -32.00 -1.86 -22.36
N GLU A 194 -32.61 -2.28 -21.25
CA GLU A 194 -32.32 -3.58 -20.63
C GLU A 194 -32.58 -4.77 -21.56
N LYS A 195 -33.57 -4.66 -22.45
CA LYS A 195 -33.88 -5.70 -23.44
C LYS A 195 -32.71 -6.01 -24.38
N ASP A 196 -31.96 -4.95 -24.75
CA ASP A 196 -30.85 -5.06 -25.68
C ASP A 196 -29.64 -5.71 -24.97
N ILE A 197 -29.43 -5.42 -23.68
CA ILE A 197 -28.42 -6.06 -22.85
C ILE A 197 -28.74 -7.54 -22.62
N LYS A 198 -30.01 -7.88 -22.33
CA LYS A 198 -30.44 -9.29 -22.17
C LYS A 198 -30.24 -10.11 -23.45
N ALA A 199 -30.37 -9.49 -24.63
CA ALA A 199 -30.13 -10.15 -25.90
C ALA A 199 -28.67 -10.59 -26.12
N LEU A 200 -27.70 -9.96 -25.41
CA LEU A 200 -26.29 -10.34 -25.46
C LEU A 200 -25.99 -11.66 -24.75
N ASN A 201 -26.90 -12.13 -23.89
CA ASN A 201 -26.75 -13.35 -23.08
C ASN A 201 -25.44 -13.42 -22.30
N ILE A 202 -25.04 -12.29 -21.71
CA ILE A 202 -23.85 -12.09 -20.89
C ILE A 202 -24.30 -11.68 -19.50
N GLU A 203 -23.53 -12.08 -18.49
CA GLU A 203 -23.75 -11.63 -17.12
C GLU A 203 -23.60 -10.12 -17.01
N TYR A 204 -24.60 -9.46 -16.43
CA TYR A 204 -24.62 -8.01 -16.28
C TYR A 204 -25.20 -7.58 -14.95
N GLU A 205 -24.77 -6.41 -14.51
CA GLU A 205 -25.25 -5.69 -13.36
C GLU A 205 -25.86 -4.36 -13.81
N ARG A 206 -27.02 -4.01 -13.25
CA ARG A 206 -27.61 -2.68 -13.48
C ARG A 206 -26.93 -1.67 -12.55
N ILE A 207 -26.38 -0.62 -13.12
CA ILE A 207 -25.81 0.52 -12.41
C ILE A 207 -26.68 1.77 -12.58
N ARG A 208 -26.36 2.85 -11.87
CA ARG A 208 -27.21 4.06 -11.82
C ARG A 208 -27.58 4.62 -13.20
N ASN A 209 -26.65 4.64 -14.15
CA ASN A 209 -26.84 5.28 -15.46
C ASN A 209 -26.64 4.30 -16.64
N GLY A 210 -26.62 2.99 -16.41
CA GLY A 210 -26.37 2.03 -17.48
C GLY A 210 -26.25 0.60 -16.96
N TYR A 211 -25.48 -0.20 -17.68
CA TYR A 211 -25.25 -1.61 -17.37
C TYR A 211 -23.77 -1.93 -17.42
N ARG A 212 -23.30 -2.71 -16.46
CA ARG A 212 -21.95 -3.25 -16.42
C ARG A 212 -21.99 -4.72 -16.80
N LEU A 213 -21.34 -5.08 -17.90
CA LEU A 213 -21.23 -6.44 -18.41
C LEU A 213 -19.90 -7.03 -17.95
N SER A 214 -19.92 -8.28 -17.46
CA SER A 214 -18.71 -9.03 -17.12
C SER A 214 -18.22 -9.80 -18.34
N VAL A 215 -16.96 -9.62 -18.69
CA VAL A 215 -16.32 -10.31 -19.82
C VAL A 215 -15.00 -10.92 -19.40
N PRO A 216 -14.55 -12.06 -19.98
CA PRO A 216 -13.36 -12.76 -19.52
C PRO A 216 -12.07 -11.95 -19.63
N ASN A 217 -11.95 -11.10 -20.64
CA ASN A 217 -10.77 -10.28 -20.92
C ASN A 217 -11.08 -9.17 -21.94
N THR A 218 -10.13 -8.25 -22.12
CA THR A 218 -10.26 -7.12 -23.06
C THR A 218 -10.46 -7.57 -24.51
N LYS A 219 -9.93 -8.73 -24.92
CA LYS A 219 -10.15 -9.27 -26.26
C LYS A 219 -11.62 -9.64 -26.45
N ALA A 220 -12.21 -10.34 -25.50
CA ALA A 220 -13.62 -10.68 -25.53
C ALA A 220 -14.51 -9.43 -25.51
N ALA A 221 -14.12 -8.38 -24.75
CA ALA A 221 -14.77 -7.10 -24.78
C ALA A 221 -14.77 -6.49 -26.21
N THR A 222 -13.60 -6.45 -26.83
CA THR A 222 -13.44 -5.92 -28.19
C THR A 222 -14.27 -6.73 -29.21
N GLU A 223 -14.26 -8.05 -29.15
CA GLU A 223 -15.08 -8.89 -30.03
C GLU A 223 -16.57 -8.65 -29.85
N LEU A 224 -17.04 -8.44 -28.61
CA LEU A 224 -18.43 -8.14 -28.32
C LEU A 224 -18.87 -6.80 -28.93
N ILE A 225 -18.03 -5.77 -28.81
CA ILE A 225 -18.27 -4.44 -29.38
C ILE A 225 -18.34 -4.51 -30.91
N ILE A 226 -17.38 -5.21 -31.53
CA ILE A 226 -17.36 -5.36 -33.01
C ILE A 226 -18.62 -6.09 -33.53
N ARG A 227 -19.14 -7.06 -32.78
CA ARG A 227 -20.35 -7.82 -33.19
C ARG A 227 -21.63 -7.03 -33.01
N ASN A 228 -21.66 -6.04 -32.14
CA ASN A 228 -22.87 -5.30 -31.78
C ASN A 228 -22.65 -3.78 -31.75
N PRO A 229 -22.07 -3.17 -32.80
CA PRO A 229 -21.60 -1.79 -32.76
C PRO A 229 -22.71 -0.79 -32.41
N GLN A 230 -23.96 -1.10 -32.73
CA GLN A 230 -25.12 -0.25 -32.48
C GLN A 230 -25.46 -0.06 -30.98
N LEU A 231 -24.91 -0.90 -30.10
CA LEU A 231 -25.12 -0.82 -28.63
C LEU A 231 -24.01 -0.08 -27.91
N PHE A 232 -22.90 0.13 -28.56
CA PHE A 232 -21.68 0.65 -27.94
C PHE A 232 -21.33 2.06 -28.42
N ASP A 233 -22.33 2.97 -28.45
CA ASP A 233 -22.10 4.38 -28.78
C ASP A 233 -21.42 5.13 -27.63
N ASP A 234 -21.79 4.80 -26.37
CA ASP A 234 -21.21 5.37 -25.16
C ASP A 234 -20.87 4.23 -24.18
N TYR A 235 -19.59 3.95 -24.02
CA TYR A 235 -19.12 2.85 -23.19
C TYR A 235 -17.72 3.07 -22.63
N GLU A 236 -17.41 2.32 -21.58
CA GLU A 236 -16.10 2.27 -20.93
C GLU A 236 -15.69 0.82 -20.75
N ILE A 237 -14.41 0.50 -21.05
CA ILE A 237 -13.80 -0.79 -20.70
C ILE A 237 -12.90 -0.60 -19.51
N THR A 238 -13.14 -1.34 -18.45
CA THR A 238 -12.34 -1.31 -17.24
C THR A 238 -11.87 -2.72 -16.90
N LYS A 239 -10.62 -2.82 -16.43
CA LYS A 239 -10.14 -4.07 -15.82
C LYS A 239 -10.72 -4.22 -14.42
N GLY A 240 -10.84 -5.45 -13.97
CA GLY A 240 -11.18 -5.75 -12.59
C GLY A 240 -10.26 -5.04 -11.62
N LYS A 241 -10.78 -4.70 -10.46
CA LYS A 241 -10.05 -4.02 -9.38
C LYS A 241 -9.41 -5.03 -8.45
N MET A 242 -8.46 -4.58 -7.63
CA MET A 242 -7.88 -5.43 -6.58
C MET A 242 -8.90 -5.80 -5.50
N ASP A 243 -9.95 -4.99 -5.32
CA ASP A 243 -11.11 -5.33 -4.47
C ASP A 243 -11.79 -6.61 -4.97
N ASP A 244 -12.02 -6.72 -6.28
CA ASP A 244 -12.65 -7.90 -6.90
C ASP A 244 -11.74 -9.14 -6.75
N VAL A 245 -10.42 -8.96 -6.88
CA VAL A 245 -9.44 -10.02 -6.63
C VAL A 245 -9.53 -10.52 -5.19
N PHE A 246 -9.54 -9.60 -4.24
CA PHE A 246 -9.59 -9.94 -2.81
C PHE A 246 -10.87 -10.71 -2.47
N LEU A 247 -12.03 -10.27 -2.99
CA LEU A 247 -13.31 -10.95 -2.83
C LEU A 247 -13.29 -12.35 -3.44
N ALA A 248 -12.77 -12.49 -4.66
CA ALA A 248 -12.71 -13.77 -5.36
C ALA A 248 -11.81 -14.79 -4.62
N VAL A 249 -10.69 -14.32 -4.06
CA VAL A 249 -9.69 -15.17 -3.38
C VAL A 249 -10.13 -15.56 -1.98
N THR A 250 -10.73 -14.64 -1.20
CA THR A 250 -11.04 -14.87 0.22
C THR A 250 -12.51 -15.18 0.47
N GLY A 251 -13.42 -14.85 -0.45
CA GLY A 251 -14.85 -14.94 -0.25
C GLY A 251 -15.40 -13.94 0.80
N LYS A 252 -14.58 -12.97 1.23
CA LYS A 252 -14.90 -12.01 2.30
C LYS A 252 -15.12 -10.62 1.74
N THR A 253 -16.19 -9.94 2.17
CA THR A 253 -16.40 -8.52 1.83
C THR A 253 -15.39 -7.64 2.57
N LEU A 254 -14.79 -6.67 1.90
CA LEU A 254 -13.90 -5.69 2.54
C LEU A 254 -14.68 -4.88 3.58
N VAL A 255 -14.20 -4.89 4.82
CA VAL A 255 -14.75 -4.04 5.89
C VAL A 255 -14.35 -2.60 5.58
N GLY A 256 -15.28 -1.81 5.04
CA GLY A 256 -15.05 -0.39 4.70
C GLY A 256 -15.46 0.04 3.29
N GLY A 257 -15.88 -0.88 2.44
CA GLY A 257 -16.57 -0.54 1.19
C GLY A 257 -17.94 0.04 1.54
N ALA A 258 -18.14 1.33 1.27
CA ALA A 258 -19.37 2.02 1.58
C ALA A 258 -20.56 1.29 0.96
N GLU A 259 -21.46 0.77 1.80
CA GLU A 259 -22.87 0.72 1.48
C GLU A 259 -23.31 2.14 1.14
N LYS A 260 -23.54 2.42 -0.15
CA LYS A 260 -24.56 3.39 -0.59
C LYS A 260 -24.82 3.24 -2.09
#